data_36a91bc12ce7f16258e3642597ff9a18
#
_entry.id   36a91bc12ce7f16258e3642597ff9a18
#
_cell.length_a   1.000
_cell.length_b   1.000
_cell.length_c   1.000
_cell.angle_alpha   90.00
_cell.angle_beta   90.00
_cell.angle_gamma   90.00
#
_symmetry.space_group_name_H-M   'P 1'
#
loop_
_entity.id
_entity.type
_entity.pdbx_description
1 polymer ?
#
loop_
_entity_poly.entity_id
_entity_poly.type
_entity_poly.pdbx_seq_one_letter_code
_entity_poly.pdbx_strand_id
1 'polypeptide(L)'
;MAPRRRHVLVAGAMGLFSLVTGCSGFSKPGWSDVNREIQSAPGVTGADIIGGPGGGLGTTVSGTITLDVTADELPDAFEEAWRRGVEVIHEMFDPGQAIDVAVRGVISDGTEIPAYELLEHEEPVPTTMSHFYEHYGIG
;
A
#
# COMPACT_ATOMS: atom_id res chain seq x y z
N MET A 1 -21.24 -15.64 14.21
CA MET A 1 -21.24 -15.63 13.73
C MET A 1 -20.84 -16.00 13.17
N ALA A 2 -20.61 -15.98 13.34
CA ALA A 2 -20.24 -16.23 12.63
C ALA A 2 -19.64 -16.53 12.11
N PRO A 3 -19.63 -16.58 12.21
CA PRO A 3 -19.05 -16.76 11.57
C PRO A 3 -18.37 -16.99 11.03
N ARG A 4 -18.25 -16.85 11.12
CA ARG A 4 -17.78 -16.92 10.49
C ARG A 4 -17.12 -17.43 9.92
N ARG A 5 -17.07 -17.39 10.12
CA ARG A 5 -16.60 -17.69 9.46
C ARG A 5 -16.04 -18.06 8.82
N ARG A 6 -16.01 -18.02 9.00
CA ARG A 6 -15.67 -18.17 8.24
C ARG A 6 -15.02 -18.48 7.74
N HIS A 7 -14.94 -18.43 7.92
CA HIS A 7 -14.55 -18.55 7.10
C HIS A 7 -13.90 -18.98 6.61
N VAL A 8 -13.91 -18.91 7.10
CA VAL A 8 -13.50 -19.20 6.38
C VAL A 8 -13.01 -19.56 5.91
N LEU A 9 -13.04 -19.62 6.10
CA LEU A 9 -12.81 -19.88 5.31
C LEU A 9 -12.24 -20.21 4.85
N VAL A 10 -12.23 -20.15 5.04
CA VAL A 10 -11.89 -20.38 4.28
C VAL A 10 -11.32 -20.90 3.96
N ALA A 11 -11.23 -21.12 4.26
CA ALA A 11 -10.86 -21.56 3.65
C ALA A 11 -10.50 -21.99 3.11
N GLY A 12 -10.56 -22.17 3.21
CA GLY A 12 -10.37 -22.46 2.41
C GLY A 12 -10.03 -22.46 1.91
N ALA A 13 -9.98 -22.36 1.46
CA ALA A 13 -9.79 -22.19 0.62
C ALA A 13 -9.07 -21.98 0.46
N MET A 14 -8.68 -21.71 0.55
CA MET A 14 -8.09 -21.42 0.07
C MET A 14 -7.39 -22.03 -0.19
N GLY A 15 -7.37 -22.27 -0.01
CA GLY A 15 -6.70 -22.67 -0.47
C GLY A 15 -6.40 -23.16 -1.17
N LEU A 16 -6.34 -23.22 -1.68
CA LEU A 16 -5.95 -23.42 -2.50
C LEU A 16 -5.74 -23.00 -3.26
N PHE A 17 -5.84 -22.47 -3.57
CA PHE A 17 -5.53 -22.03 -4.55
C PHE A 17 -4.32 -21.91 -4.68
N SER A 18 -3.81 -22.05 -4.05
CA SER A 18 -2.62 -21.79 -4.16
C SER A 18 -1.81 -22.61 -4.96
N LEU A 19 -2.07 -23.61 -5.32
CA LEU A 19 -1.32 -24.33 -6.03
C LEU A 19 -0.96 -23.89 -7.26
N VAL A 20 -1.76 -23.41 -7.76
CA VAL A 20 -1.51 -22.84 -8.91
C VAL A 20 -0.57 -21.84 -8.86
N THR A 21 -0.50 -21.25 -7.79
CA THR A 21 0.35 -20.18 -7.61
C THR A 21 1.76 -20.55 -7.71
N GLY A 22 2.10 -21.80 -7.77
CA GLY A 22 3.48 -22.13 -7.94
C GLY A 22 4.12 -21.48 -9.11
N CYS A 23 3.41 -21.35 -10.20
CA CYS A 23 3.99 -20.71 -11.35
C CYS A 23 4.14 -19.25 -11.17
N SER A 24 3.18 -18.62 -10.56
CA SER A 24 3.28 -17.19 -10.39
C SER A 24 4.30 -16.84 -9.34
N GLY A 25 4.73 -17.78 -8.53
CA GLY A 25 5.73 -17.49 -7.54
C GLY A 25 7.07 -17.07 -8.09
N PHE A 26 7.31 -17.28 -9.38
CA PHE A 26 8.54 -16.84 -9.97
C PHE A 26 8.51 -15.40 -10.45
N SER A 27 7.36 -14.77 -10.44
CA SER A 27 7.23 -13.40 -10.92
C SER A 27 7.18 -12.45 -9.74
N LYS A 28 7.82 -11.32 -9.87
CA LYS A 28 7.68 -10.27 -8.87
C LYS A 28 6.29 -9.67 -9.02
N PRO A 29 5.72 -9.16 -7.93
CA PRO A 29 4.46 -8.45 -8.02
C PRO A 29 4.60 -7.18 -8.86
N GLY A 30 3.51 -6.69 -9.35
CA GLY A 30 3.47 -5.46 -10.13
C GLY A 30 2.52 -4.46 -9.51
N TRP A 31 2.30 -3.35 -10.22
CA TRP A 31 1.45 -2.28 -9.70
C TRP A 31 0.01 -2.71 -9.52
N SER A 32 -0.47 -3.65 -10.34
CA SER A 32 -1.82 -4.17 -10.13
C SER A 32 -1.94 -4.90 -8.81
N ASP A 33 -0.87 -5.56 -8.39
CA ASP A 33 -0.86 -6.25 -7.10
C ASP A 33 -0.84 -5.24 -5.95
N VAL A 34 -0.08 -4.16 -6.10
CA VAL A 34 -0.06 -3.10 -5.11
C VAL A 34 -1.47 -2.55 -4.90
N ASN A 35 -2.13 -2.21 -6.00
CA ASN A 35 -3.46 -1.61 -5.92
C ASN A 35 -4.49 -2.58 -5.37
N ARG A 36 -4.37 -3.85 -5.72
CA ARG A 36 -5.29 -4.86 -5.20
C ARG A 36 -5.14 -5.01 -3.68
N GLU A 37 -3.90 -5.04 -3.19
CA GLU A 37 -3.68 -5.16 -1.76
C GLU A 37 -4.19 -3.93 -1.01
N ILE A 38 -3.97 -2.76 -1.57
CA ILE A 38 -4.48 -1.53 -0.96
C ILE A 38 -5.99 -1.58 -0.90
N GLN A 39 -6.62 -2.01 -1.98
CA GLN A 39 -8.08 -2.05 -2.05
C GLN A 39 -8.69 -3.06 -1.09
N SER A 40 -7.90 -4.00 -0.60
CA SER A 40 -8.39 -4.96 0.38
C SER A 40 -8.49 -4.37 1.78
N ALA A 41 -7.94 -3.18 2.00
CA ALA A 41 -8.00 -2.55 3.32
C ALA A 41 -9.39 -1.98 3.58
N PRO A 42 -9.84 -1.97 4.85
CA PRO A 42 -11.17 -1.44 5.17
C PRO A 42 -11.28 0.02 4.78
N GLY A 43 -12.40 0.37 4.20
CA GLY A 43 -12.71 1.76 3.84
C GLY A 43 -12.17 2.22 2.51
N VAL A 44 -11.33 1.45 1.86
CA VAL A 44 -10.79 1.85 0.57
C VAL A 44 -11.80 1.58 -0.53
N THR A 45 -12.08 2.59 -1.34
CA THR A 45 -12.99 2.46 -2.48
C THR A 45 -12.24 2.54 -3.80
N GLY A 46 -10.97 2.96 -3.79
CA GLY A 46 -10.18 2.96 -5.00
C GLY A 46 -8.72 3.15 -4.69
N ALA A 47 -7.87 2.65 -5.56
CA ALA A 47 -6.43 2.83 -5.45
C ALA A 47 -5.86 2.95 -6.85
N ASP A 48 -5.03 3.97 -7.04
CA ASP A 48 -4.46 4.25 -8.34
C ASP A 48 -3.00 4.65 -8.12
N ILE A 49 -2.21 3.67 -7.74
CA ILE A 49 -0.79 3.86 -7.44
C ILE A 49 0.02 3.30 -8.59
N ILE A 50 0.95 4.09 -9.07
CA ILE A 50 1.88 3.65 -10.10
C ILE A 50 3.28 4.13 -9.76
N GLY A 51 4.25 3.50 -10.37
CA GLY A 51 5.62 3.93 -10.28
C GLY A 51 6.19 4.15 -11.66
N GLY A 52 7.16 5.04 -11.74
CA GLY A 52 7.80 5.33 -13.00
C GLY A 52 9.06 6.14 -12.77
N PRO A 53 9.70 6.57 -13.84
CA PRO A 53 10.93 7.34 -13.73
C PRO A 53 10.64 8.66 -13.02
N GLY A 54 11.46 8.98 -12.05
CA GLY A 54 11.36 10.25 -11.36
C GLY A 54 12.10 11.34 -12.09
N GLY A 55 12.18 12.48 -11.47
CA GLY A 55 12.86 13.62 -12.04
C GLY A 55 14.37 13.52 -12.01
N GLY A 56 14.92 12.41 -11.65
CA GLY A 56 16.35 12.19 -11.66
C GLY A 56 16.61 10.77 -12.06
N LEU A 57 17.48 10.10 -11.35
CA LEU A 57 17.82 8.74 -11.68
C LEU A 57 17.00 7.71 -10.97
N GLY A 58 16.12 8.13 -10.10
CA GLY A 58 15.36 7.19 -9.29
C GLY A 58 13.98 6.91 -9.83
N THR A 59 13.20 6.20 -9.04
CA THR A 59 11.82 5.86 -9.33
C THR A 59 10.92 6.69 -8.42
N THR A 60 9.78 7.12 -8.93
CA THR A 60 8.79 7.81 -8.12
C THR A 60 7.53 6.94 -8.06
N VAL A 61 7.03 6.71 -6.85
CA VAL A 61 5.74 6.05 -6.64
C VAL A 61 4.72 7.15 -6.36
N SER A 62 3.68 7.20 -7.14
CA SER A 62 2.70 8.28 -7.01
C SER A 62 1.29 7.74 -7.18
N GLY A 63 0.33 8.51 -6.72
CA GLY A 63 -1.06 8.19 -6.94
C GLY A 63 -1.93 8.55 -5.75
N THR A 64 -3.16 8.07 -5.80
CA THR A 64 -4.18 8.41 -4.83
C THR A 64 -4.87 7.15 -4.33
N ILE A 65 -5.12 7.10 -3.03
CA ILE A 65 -5.95 6.08 -2.40
C ILE A 65 -7.22 6.80 -1.98
N THR A 66 -8.35 6.34 -2.49
CA THR A 66 -9.65 6.93 -2.19
C THR A 66 -10.32 6.09 -1.11
N LEU A 67 -10.84 6.76 -0.09
CA LEU A 67 -11.43 6.06 1.04
C LEU A 67 -12.82 6.62 1.35
N ASP A 68 -13.67 5.74 1.87
CA ASP A 68 -15.01 6.11 2.32
C ASP A 68 -15.03 6.06 3.84
N VAL A 69 -14.40 7.05 4.45
CA VAL A 69 -14.31 7.18 5.91
C VAL A 69 -14.48 8.66 6.25
N THR A 70 -14.62 8.96 7.53
CA THR A 70 -14.70 10.36 7.96
C THR A 70 -13.30 10.97 7.98
N ALA A 71 -13.25 12.30 8.05
CA ALA A 71 -11.96 12.98 8.13
C ALA A 71 -11.16 12.56 9.37
N ASP A 72 -11.85 12.29 10.48
CA ASP A 72 -11.16 11.86 11.70
C ASP A 72 -10.56 10.47 11.54
N GLU A 73 -11.18 9.62 10.75
CA GLU A 73 -10.72 8.26 10.53
C GLU A 73 -9.69 8.15 9.42
N LEU A 74 -9.54 9.21 8.63
CA LEU A 74 -8.69 9.15 7.46
C LEU A 74 -7.24 8.76 7.76
N PRO A 75 -6.56 9.35 8.75
CA PRO A 75 -5.15 8.99 8.96
C PRO A 75 -4.95 7.50 9.22
N ASP A 76 -5.76 6.91 10.10
CA ASP A 76 -5.60 5.50 10.44
C ASP A 76 -5.97 4.59 9.27
N ALA A 77 -7.07 4.91 8.59
CA ALA A 77 -7.51 4.09 7.46
C ALA A 77 -6.52 4.17 6.30
N PHE A 78 -6.01 5.37 6.04
CA PHE A 78 -5.03 5.56 4.99
C PHE A 78 -3.73 4.83 5.35
N GLU A 79 -3.31 4.90 6.61
CA GLU A 79 -2.07 4.23 7.02
C GLU A 79 -2.18 2.71 6.84
N GLU A 80 -3.30 2.12 7.22
CA GLU A 80 -3.46 0.68 7.03
C GLU A 80 -3.41 0.31 5.54
N ALA A 81 -4.07 1.10 4.70
CA ALA A 81 -4.10 0.83 3.28
C ALA A 81 -2.71 1.01 2.66
N TRP A 82 -2.04 2.11 3.01
CA TRP A 82 -0.73 2.39 2.46
C TRP A 82 0.30 1.37 2.92
N ARG A 83 0.24 0.95 4.18
CA ARG A 83 1.15 -0.08 4.68
C ARG A 83 1.06 -1.35 3.85
N ARG A 84 -0.16 -1.76 3.47
CA ARG A 84 -0.33 -2.94 2.63
C ARG A 84 0.35 -2.76 1.28
N GLY A 85 0.25 -1.56 0.71
CA GLY A 85 0.91 -1.27 -0.54
C GLY A 85 2.42 -1.27 -0.40
N VAL A 86 2.94 -0.72 0.69
CA VAL A 86 4.37 -0.67 0.94
C VAL A 86 4.96 -2.09 1.03
N GLU A 87 4.22 -3.00 1.64
CA GLU A 87 4.70 -4.38 1.74
C GLU A 87 4.87 -5.02 0.37
N VAL A 88 3.96 -4.76 -0.55
CA VAL A 88 4.08 -5.29 -1.90
C VAL A 88 5.21 -4.60 -2.65
N ILE A 89 5.30 -3.28 -2.51
CA ILE A 89 6.35 -2.52 -3.18
C ILE A 89 7.73 -2.99 -2.74
N HIS A 90 7.87 -3.34 -1.47
CA HIS A 90 9.15 -3.84 -0.96
C HIS A 90 9.60 -5.09 -1.72
N GLU A 91 8.66 -5.89 -2.19
CA GLU A 91 9.00 -7.10 -2.94
C GLU A 91 9.31 -6.80 -4.40
N MET A 92 8.96 -5.61 -4.88
CA MET A 92 9.17 -5.25 -6.28
C MET A 92 10.55 -4.69 -6.57
N PHE A 93 11.19 -4.11 -5.57
CA PHE A 93 12.43 -3.37 -5.76
C PHE A 93 13.51 -3.84 -4.80
N ASP A 94 14.76 -3.60 -5.16
CA ASP A 94 15.89 -3.92 -4.28
C ASP A 94 15.86 -3.00 -3.07
N PRO A 95 16.25 -3.49 -1.89
CA PRO A 95 16.14 -2.70 -0.66
C PRO A 95 16.89 -1.38 -0.68
N GLY A 96 17.98 -1.30 -1.43
CA GLY A 96 18.75 -0.07 -1.46
C GLY A 96 18.37 0.89 -2.56
N GLN A 97 17.33 0.57 -3.33
CA GLN A 97 16.95 1.43 -4.45
C GLN A 97 16.28 2.71 -3.95
N ALA A 98 16.67 3.82 -4.52
CA ALA A 98 16.07 5.10 -4.16
C ALA A 98 14.70 5.23 -4.82
N ILE A 99 13.67 5.42 -4.01
CA ILE A 99 12.29 5.54 -4.49
C ILE A 99 11.64 6.70 -3.78
N ASP A 100 11.22 7.71 -4.54
CA ASP A 100 10.47 8.83 -3.98
C ASP A 100 8.99 8.47 -3.89
N VAL A 101 8.31 9.03 -2.92
CA VAL A 101 6.90 8.74 -2.68
C VAL A 101 6.09 10.02 -2.78
N ALA A 102 5.06 10.00 -3.61
CA ALA A 102 4.13 11.11 -3.78
C ALA A 102 2.70 10.56 -3.79
N VAL A 103 2.31 9.93 -2.70
CA VAL A 103 1.02 9.26 -2.55
C VAL A 103 0.18 10.01 -1.53
N ARG A 104 -1.12 10.05 -1.75
CA ARG A 104 -2.03 10.69 -0.79
C ARG A 104 -3.31 9.88 -0.65
N GLY A 105 -3.95 10.04 0.50
CA GLY A 105 -5.28 9.49 0.75
C GLY A 105 -6.30 10.60 0.67
N VAL A 106 -7.45 10.33 0.08
CA VAL A 106 -8.49 11.34 -0.19
C VAL A 106 -9.85 10.76 0.16
N ILE A 107 -10.71 11.60 0.74
CA ILE A 107 -12.09 11.22 0.98
C ILE A 107 -13.02 12.16 0.22
N SER A 108 -14.32 11.81 0.20
CA SER A 108 -15.28 12.46 -0.69
C SER A 108 -15.51 13.94 -0.40
N ASP A 109 -15.23 14.41 0.82
CA ASP A 109 -15.41 15.82 1.13
C ASP A 109 -14.22 16.68 0.68
N GLY A 110 -13.22 16.07 0.05
CA GLY A 110 -12.05 16.78 -0.43
C GLY A 110 -10.87 16.80 0.52
N THR A 111 -11.05 16.27 1.73
CA THR A 111 -9.94 16.19 2.67
C THR A 111 -8.91 15.19 2.15
N GLU A 112 -7.64 15.56 2.22
CA GLU A 112 -6.59 14.66 1.79
C GLU A 112 -5.39 14.75 2.70
N ILE A 113 -4.62 13.67 2.74
CA ILE A 113 -3.43 13.59 3.58
C ILE A 113 -2.31 12.95 2.75
N PRO A 114 -1.16 13.59 2.64
CA PRO A 114 -0.03 12.97 1.95
C PRO A 114 0.60 11.90 2.83
N ALA A 115 1.19 10.90 2.18
CA ALA A 115 1.73 9.75 2.92
C ALA A 115 2.80 10.16 3.92
N TYR A 116 3.61 11.18 3.61
CA TYR A 116 4.68 11.55 4.53
C TYR A 116 4.16 12.05 5.89
N GLU A 117 2.89 12.46 5.94
CA GLU A 117 2.32 12.90 7.20
C GLU A 117 2.04 11.74 8.15
N LEU A 118 2.09 10.52 7.65
CA LEU A 118 1.94 9.34 8.51
C LEU A 118 3.20 9.08 9.31
N LEU A 119 4.31 9.71 8.97
CA LEU A 119 5.57 9.50 9.64
C LEU A 119 5.84 10.64 10.62
N GLU A 120 6.46 10.33 11.74
CA GLU A 120 6.97 11.36 12.61
C GLU A 120 8.24 11.90 11.96
N HIS A 121 8.29 13.18 11.74
CA HIS A 121 9.44 13.76 11.06
C HIS A 121 9.73 15.15 11.53
N GLU A 122 10.97 15.55 11.33
CA GLU A 122 11.41 16.93 11.42
C GLU A 122 11.97 17.26 10.06
N GLU A 123 12.49 18.44 9.90
CA GLU A 123 13.08 18.81 8.64
C GLU A 123 14.34 18.00 8.37
N PRO A 124 14.57 17.51 7.16
CA PRO A 124 13.67 17.61 6.01
C PRO A 124 12.56 16.56 6.05
N VAL A 125 11.49 16.82 5.31
CA VAL A 125 10.35 15.93 5.26
C VAL A 125 10.77 14.61 4.60
N PRO A 126 10.45 13.46 5.22
CA PRO A 126 10.83 12.18 4.63
C PRO A 126 9.87 11.81 3.50
N THR A 127 10.42 11.70 2.31
CA THR A 127 9.61 11.40 1.13
C THR A 127 10.07 10.15 0.38
N THR A 128 10.99 9.38 0.95
CA THR A 128 11.48 8.20 0.27
C THR A 128 10.90 6.94 0.89
N MET A 129 10.84 5.89 0.07
CA MET A 129 10.24 4.63 0.50
C MET A 129 10.99 4.01 1.68
N SER A 130 12.29 4.24 1.80
CA SER A 130 13.05 3.68 2.90
C SER A 130 12.55 4.14 4.26
N HIS A 131 12.03 5.36 4.35
CA HIS A 131 11.44 5.84 5.59
C HIS A 131 10.18 5.04 5.96
N PHE A 132 9.41 4.64 4.96
CA PHE A 132 8.22 3.84 5.21
C PHE A 132 8.57 2.40 5.59
N TYR A 133 9.59 1.82 4.95
CA TYR A 133 10.04 0.49 5.36
C TYR A 133 10.45 0.50 6.82
N GLU A 134 11.20 1.51 7.21
CA GLU A 134 11.68 1.61 8.59
C GLU A 134 10.52 1.81 9.55
N HIS A 135 9.60 2.68 9.21
CA HIS A 135 8.45 3.01 10.06
C HIS A 135 7.56 1.78 10.29
N TYR A 136 7.38 0.96 9.26
CA TYR A 136 6.52 -0.21 9.35
C TYR A 136 7.26 -1.48 9.72
N GLY A 137 8.57 -1.41 9.93
CA GLY A 137 9.33 -2.59 10.28
C GLY A 137 9.46 -3.60 9.17
N ILE A 138 9.48 -3.14 7.92
CA ILE A 138 9.56 -3.98 6.75
C ILE A 138 11.01 -4.01 6.28
N GLY A 139 11.55 -5.16 6.07
CA GLY A 139 12.88 -5.23 5.57
C GLY A 139 13.73 -6.22 6.22
#